data_ed278c8448ac82fea42d9738810c010d
#
_entry.id   ed278c8448ac82fea42d9738810c010d
#
_cell.length_a   1.000
_cell.length_b   1.000
_cell.length_c   1.000
_cell.angle_alpha   90.00
_cell.angle_beta   90.00
_cell.angle_gamma   90.00
#
_symmetry.space_group_name_H-M   'P 1'
#
loop_
_entity.id
_entity.type
_entity.pdbx_description
1 polymer ?
#
loop_
_entity_poly.entity_id
_entity_poly.type
_entity_poly.pdbx_seq_one_letter_code
_entity_poly.pdbx_strand_id
1 'polypeptide(L)'
;MSSMKKTKEGIDLKKRLRLKNTGSIFVIAGLLIIFVIALYTFILQSSYTKTALETEIARDTASADAVHKLVDGRISKKDFDQIKDQSDEKEQLYKDISSYFNEIRTLNSTRYIYTAKKNEEGKLVYVVDGLDPNADDVRHPGDYIEEEMVPYIDRAISGEKVYSQDIIDTTWGPIFTACYPVRANHDGTGEIIGAFCIEMDMQSAYGMVEETNHISIICGLVAGAVLLLICLYTYYVYQKSKAEEQKQKQLLMTAAEEADAANKAKSAFLLSISHDIRTPMNAIIGFTNIALHQNTVSDIHASLEKVQQSSNHLLSL
;
A
#
# COMPACT_ATOMS: atom_id res chain seq x y z
N MET A 1 14.07 57.14 1.68
CA MET A 1 14.73 56.06 0.93
C MET A 1 14.79 54.71 1.66
N SER A 2 14.84 54.67 2.99
CA SER A 2 14.88 53.43 3.81
C SER A 2 13.59 52.58 3.75
N SER A 3 12.41 53.19 3.75
CA SER A 3 11.11 52.49 3.71
C SER A 3 10.84 51.72 2.43
N MET A 4 11.24 52.25 1.27
CA MET A 4 11.06 51.57 -0.04
C MET A 4 11.97 50.35 -0.20
N LYS A 5 13.14 50.32 0.45
CA LYS A 5 14.06 49.17 0.41
C LYS A 5 13.51 47.96 1.19
N LYS A 6 12.94 48.22 2.41
CA LYS A 6 12.30 47.17 3.23
C LYS A 6 11.08 46.52 2.55
N THR A 7 10.29 47.30 1.81
CA THR A 7 9.12 46.80 1.09
C THR A 7 9.52 45.93 -0.09
N LYS A 8 10.60 46.24 -0.82
CA LYS A 8 11.14 45.45 -1.92
C LYS A 8 11.74 44.12 -1.45
N GLU A 9 12.48 44.11 -0.34
CA GLU A 9 13.03 42.89 0.26
C GLU A 9 11.93 41.95 0.76
N GLY A 10 10.88 42.48 1.38
CA GLY A 10 9.73 41.68 1.83
C GLY A 10 8.92 41.07 0.70
N ILE A 11 8.80 41.76 -0.44
CA ILE A 11 8.11 41.21 -1.64
C ILE A 11 8.99 40.12 -2.31
N ASP A 12 10.30 40.28 -2.37
CA ASP A 12 11.22 39.31 -2.94
C ASP A 12 11.28 38.03 -2.08
N LEU A 13 11.26 38.18 -0.75
CA LEU A 13 11.19 37.04 0.18
C LEU A 13 9.90 36.24 0.05
N LYS A 14 8.73 36.90 -0.05
CA LYS A 14 7.44 36.24 -0.30
C LYS A 14 7.41 35.51 -1.66
N LYS A 15 8.04 36.09 -2.68
CA LYS A 15 8.13 35.50 -4.01
C LYS A 15 9.03 34.25 -4.03
N ARG A 16 10.17 34.29 -3.31
CA ARG A 16 11.08 33.13 -3.13
C ARG A 16 10.44 32.00 -2.33
N LEU A 17 9.70 32.31 -1.25
CA LEU A 17 8.94 31.33 -0.47
C LEU A 17 7.82 30.68 -1.30
N ARG A 18 7.13 31.45 -2.13
CA ARG A 18 6.07 30.96 -3.02
C ARG A 18 6.62 30.02 -4.12
N LEU A 19 7.76 30.35 -4.72
CA LEU A 19 8.44 29.50 -5.72
C LEU A 19 8.97 28.20 -5.09
N LYS A 20 9.47 28.25 -3.86
CA LYS A 20 9.98 27.07 -3.15
C LYS A 20 8.86 26.10 -2.78
N ASN A 21 7.68 26.60 -2.37
CA ASN A 21 6.48 25.79 -2.12
C ASN A 21 5.93 25.15 -3.41
N THR A 22 6.01 25.85 -4.54
CA THR A 22 5.51 25.36 -5.82
C THR A 22 6.32 24.13 -6.29
N GLY A 23 7.66 24.16 -6.16
CA GLY A 23 8.51 23.01 -6.49
C GLY A 23 8.20 21.77 -5.64
N SER A 24 7.98 21.96 -4.34
CA SER A 24 7.60 20.84 -3.45
C SER A 24 6.25 20.22 -3.82
N ILE A 25 5.28 21.03 -4.23
CA ILE A 25 3.95 20.57 -4.67
C ILE A 25 4.08 19.70 -5.94
N PHE A 26 4.91 20.10 -6.92
CA PHE A 26 5.12 19.31 -8.13
C PHE A 26 5.80 17.97 -7.84
N VAL A 27 6.76 17.91 -6.92
CA VAL A 27 7.40 16.65 -6.53
C VAL A 27 6.39 15.71 -5.86
N ILE A 28 5.61 16.22 -4.90
CA ILE A 28 4.58 15.42 -4.22
C ILE A 28 3.51 14.94 -5.22
N ALA A 29 3.05 15.81 -6.12
CA ALA A 29 2.08 15.44 -7.15
C ALA A 29 2.64 14.37 -8.10
N GLY A 30 3.90 14.48 -8.52
CA GLY A 30 4.56 13.46 -9.36
C GLY A 30 4.64 12.09 -8.67
N LEU A 31 5.03 12.09 -7.39
CA LEU A 31 5.10 10.85 -6.60
C LEU A 31 3.72 10.23 -6.36
N LEU A 32 2.69 11.05 -6.13
CA LEU A 32 1.31 10.58 -6.01
C LEU A 32 0.78 9.97 -7.32
N ILE A 33 1.12 10.54 -8.47
CA ILE A 33 0.77 9.97 -9.77
C ILE A 33 1.41 8.59 -9.95
N ILE A 34 2.70 8.43 -9.62
CA ILE A 34 3.39 7.14 -9.68
C ILE A 34 2.70 6.11 -8.77
N PHE A 35 2.34 6.51 -7.54
CA PHE A 35 1.61 5.64 -6.62
C PHE A 35 0.25 5.21 -7.18
N VAL A 36 -0.53 6.14 -7.74
CA VAL A 36 -1.84 5.84 -8.34
C VAL A 36 -1.70 4.90 -9.54
N ILE A 37 -0.68 5.08 -10.39
CA ILE A 37 -0.41 4.19 -11.51
C ILE A 37 -0.05 2.78 -11.00
N ALA A 38 0.83 2.67 -10.00
CA ALA A 38 1.21 1.38 -9.42
C ALA A 38 0.00 0.66 -8.79
N LEU A 39 -0.85 1.39 -8.08
CA LEU A 39 -2.08 0.85 -7.50
C LEU A 39 -3.07 0.40 -8.58
N TYR A 40 -3.25 1.21 -9.63
CA TYR A 40 -4.12 0.88 -10.75
C TYR A 40 -3.65 -0.37 -11.50
N THR A 41 -2.35 -0.47 -11.80
CA THR A 41 -1.77 -1.67 -12.44
C THR A 41 -1.94 -2.92 -11.58
N PHE A 42 -1.74 -2.81 -10.26
CA PHE A 42 -1.99 -3.90 -9.32
C PHE A 42 -3.45 -4.40 -9.37
N ILE A 43 -4.42 -3.48 -9.29
CA ILE A 43 -5.85 -3.83 -9.32
C ILE A 43 -6.22 -4.46 -10.68
N LEU A 44 -5.74 -3.88 -11.78
CA LEU A 44 -6.02 -4.37 -13.13
C LEU A 44 -5.46 -5.80 -13.32
N GLN A 45 -4.23 -6.02 -12.92
CA GLN A 45 -3.56 -7.32 -13.02
C GLN A 45 -4.27 -8.38 -12.18
N SER A 46 -4.59 -8.07 -10.92
CA SER A 46 -5.32 -8.98 -10.03
C SER A 46 -6.70 -9.34 -10.59
N SER A 47 -7.44 -8.36 -11.13
CA SER A 47 -8.74 -8.60 -11.75
C SER A 47 -8.62 -9.46 -13.01
N TYR A 48 -7.62 -9.22 -13.85
CA TYR A 48 -7.37 -10.00 -15.07
C TYR A 48 -7.09 -11.47 -14.74
N THR A 49 -6.19 -11.73 -13.78
CA THR A 49 -5.85 -13.12 -13.38
C THR A 49 -7.05 -13.86 -12.83
N LYS A 50 -7.84 -13.20 -11.97
CA LYS A 50 -9.06 -13.80 -11.43
C LYS A 50 -10.05 -14.16 -12.53
N THR A 51 -10.31 -13.27 -13.47
CA THR A 51 -11.22 -13.52 -14.59
C THR A 51 -10.69 -14.62 -15.53
N ALA A 52 -9.38 -14.65 -15.77
CA ALA A 52 -8.76 -15.69 -16.58
C ALA A 52 -8.91 -17.08 -15.92
N LEU A 53 -8.65 -17.17 -14.62
CA LEU A 53 -8.82 -18.40 -13.85
C LEU A 53 -10.29 -18.87 -13.83
N GLU A 54 -11.24 -18.00 -13.56
CA GLU A 54 -12.67 -18.32 -13.59
C GLU A 54 -13.12 -18.80 -14.97
N THR A 55 -12.58 -18.24 -16.04
CA THR A 55 -12.87 -18.64 -17.42
C THR A 55 -12.31 -20.03 -17.72
N GLU A 56 -11.09 -20.31 -17.25
CA GLU A 56 -10.44 -21.61 -17.41
C GLU A 56 -11.23 -22.71 -16.66
N ILE A 57 -11.57 -22.47 -15.39
CA ILE A 57 -12.37 -23.38 -14.57
C ILE A 57 -13.74 -23.64 -15.23
N ALA A 58 -14.39 -22.59 -15.75
CA ALA A 58 -15.67 -22.74 -16.43
C ALA A 58 -15.55 -23.60 -17.73
N ARG A 59 -14.48 -23.41 -18.50
CA ARG A 59 -14.17 -24.21 -19.68
C ARG A 59 -13.94 -25.68 -19.29
N ASP A 60 -13.12 -25.91 -18.26
CA ASP A 60 -12.77 -27.26 -17.82
C ASP A 60 -13.96 -27.98 -17.18
N THR A 61 -14.83 -27.25 -16.48
CA THR A 61 -16.12 -27.76 -16.00
C THR A 61 -16.99 -28.24 -17.18
N ALA A 62 -17.13 -27.44 -18.24
CA ALA A 62 -17.92 -27.81 -19.40
C ALA A 62 -17.30 -29.03 -20.16
N SER A 63 -15.97 -29.10 -20.24
CA SER A 63 -15.24 -30.21 -20.82
C SER A 63 -15.42 -31.49 -19.99
N ALA A 64 -15.30 -31.41 -18.67
CA ALA A 64 -15.53 -32.52 -17.76
C ALA A 64 -16.97 -33.06 -17.86
N ASP A 65 -17.97 -32.18 -17.92
CA ASP A 65 -19.37 -32.57 -18.14
C ASP A 65 -19.58 -33.30 -19.48
N ALA A 66 -18.87 -32.87 -20.54
CA ALA A 66 -18.93 -33.53 -21.83
C ALA A 66 -18.30 -34.93 -21.77
N VAL A 67 -17.13 -35.06 -21.14
CA VAL A 67 -16.44 -36.34 -20.92
C VAL A 67 -17.30 -37.29 -20.08
N HIS A 68 -17.87 -36.79 -18.97
CA HIS A 68 -18.75 -37.59 -18.12
C HIS A 68 -19.91 -38.19 -18.92
N LYS A 69 -20.56 -37.41 -19.80
CA LYS A 69 -21.66 -37.92 -20.64
C LYS A 69 -21.27 -39.07 -21.56
N LEU A 70 -20.00 -39.19 -21.95
CA LEU A 70 -19.50 -40.31 -22.76
C LEU A 70 -19.36 -41.60 -21.94
N VAL A 71 -19.08 -41.45 -20.65
CA VAL A 71 -18.81 -42.56 -19.71
C VAL A 71 -20.05 -42.94 -18.90
N ASP A 72 -20.97 -42.01 -18.71
CA ASP A 72 -22.19 -42.24 -17.93
C ASP A 72 -22.96 -43.44 -18.47
N GLY A 73 -23.32 -44.37 -17.58
CA GLY A 73 -23.97 -45.61 -17.93
C GLY A 73 -23.06 -46.70 -18.53
N ARG A 74 -21.75 -46.49 -18.68
CA ARG A 74 -20.80 -47.53 -19.14
C ARG A 74 -20.30 -48.43 -18.02
N ILE A 75 -20.35 -47.96 -16.77
CA ILE A 75 -19.89 -48.70 -15.60
C ILE A 75 -21.11 -49.04 -14.75
N SER A 76 -21.19 -50.27 -14.27
CA SER A 76 -22.28 -50.79 -13.44
C SER A 76 -21.77 -51.28 -12.08
N LYS A 77 -22.72 -51.58 -11.18
CA LYS A 77 -22.39 -52.20 -9.90
C LYS A 77 -21.60 -53.49 -10.06
N LYS A 78 -21.94 -54.29 -11.07
CA LYS A 78 -21.27 -55.55 -11.33
C LYS A 78 -19.78 -55.34 -11.64
N ASP A 79 -19.44 -54.27 -12.36
CA ASP A 79 -18.06 -53.93 -12.70
C ASP A 79 -17.27 -53.52 -11.46
N PHE A 80 -17.87 -52.68 -10.57
CA PHE A 80 -17.28 -52.29 -9.29
C PHE A 80 -17.09 -53.46 -8.32
N ASP A 81 -18.02 -54.42 -8.30
CA ASP A 81 -17.95 -55.60 -7.43
C ASP A 81 -16.90 -56.60 -7.88
N GLN A 82 -16.59 -56.66 -9.19
CA GLN A 82 -15.61 -57.56 -9.77
C GLN A 82 -14.16 -57.04 -9.66
N ILE A 83 -13.96 -55.74 -9.65
CA ILE A 83 -12.63 -55.09 -9.56
C ILE A 83 -12.37 -54.71 -8.10
N LYS A 84 -11.48 -55.43 -7.41
CA LYS A 84 -11.21 -55.25 -5.97
C LYS A 84 -9.77 -54.90 -5.67
N ASP A 85 -8.84 -55.53 -6.34
CA ASP A 85 -7.41 -55.40 -6.09
C ASP A 85 -6.58 -55.53 -7.38
N GLN A 86 -5.26 -55.32 -7.27
CA GLN A 86 -4.34 -55.34 -8.42
C GLN A 86 -4.35 -56.65 -9.22
N SER A 87 -4.77 -57.79 -8.64
CA SER A 87 -4.86 -59.03 -9.37
C SER A 87 -5.92 -59.01 -10.47
N ASP A 88 -6.95 -58.19 -10.33
CA ASP A 88 -8.07 -58.05 -11.25
C ASP A 88 -7.69 -57.25 -12.52
N GLU A 89 -6.55 -56.57 -12.54
CA GLU A 89 -6.05 -55.88 -13.75
C GLU A 89 -5.82 -56.82 -14.93
N LYS A 90 -5.57 -58.10 -14.68
CA LYS A 90 -5.38 -59.08 -15.70
C LYS A 90 -6.69 -59.52 -16.39
N GLU A 91 -7.80 -59.23 -15.72
CA GLU A 91 -9.13 -59.55 -16.22
C GLU A 91 -9.47 -58.67 -17.44
N GLN A 92 -10.21 -59.27 -18.38
CA GLN A 92 -10.61 -58.57 -19.61
C GLN A 92 -11.50 -57.35 -19.31
N LEU A 93 -12.35 -57.44 -18.29
CA LEU A 93 -13.23 -56.38 -17.88
C LEU A 93 -12.46 -55.09 -17.50
N TYR A 94 -11.42 -55.23 -16.66
CA TYR A 94 -10.57 -54.08 -16.28
C TYR A 94 -9.91 -53.45 -17.51
N LYS A 95 -9.29 -54.30 -18.36
CA LYS A 95 -8.60 -53.82 -19.57
C LYS A 95 -9.54 -53.09 -20.53
N ASP A 96 -10.75 -53.56 -20.71
CA ASP A 96 -11.74 -52.95 -21.58
C ASP A 96 -12.15 -51.55 -21.04
N ILE A 97 -12.39 -51.43 -19.72
CA ILE A 97 -12.76 -50.15 -19.12
C ILE A 97 -11.56 -49.20 -19.12
N SER A 98 -10.39 -49.65 -18.69
CA SER A 98 -9.18 -48.81 -18.64
C SER A 98 -8.78 -48.29 -20.02
N SER A 99 -8.81 -49.19 -21.06
CA SER A 99 -8.54 -48.79 -22.44
C SER A 99 -9.54 -47.74 -22.95
N TYR A 100 -10.82 -47.92 -22.64
CA TYR A 100 -11.86 -46.96 -22.99
C TYR A 100 -11.64 -45.59 -22.30
N PHE A 101 -11.28 -45.58 -21.03
CA PHE A 101 -10.94 -44.34 -20.31
C PHE A 101 -9.71 -43.68 -20.92
N ASN A 102 -8.68 -44.45 -21.27
CA ASN A 102 -7.48 -43.92 -21.89
C ASN A 102 -7.75 -43.29 -23.27
N GLU A 103 -8.62 -43.93 -24.07
CA GLU A 103 -9.05 -43.39 -25.36
C GLU A 103 -9.76 -42.02 -25.16
N ILE A 104 -10.77 -41.96 -24.27
CA ILE A 104 -11.50 -40.73 -23.99
C ILE A 104 -10.57 -39.68 -23.45
N ARG A 105 -9.69 -40.00 -22.51
CA ARG A 105 -8.71 -39.11 -21.91
C ARG A 105 -7.82 -38.48 -22.98
N THR A 106 -7.30 -39.29 -23.90
CA THR A 106 -6.40 -38.83 -24.95
C THR A 106 -7.11 -37.95 -25.97
N LEU A 107 -8.35 -38.27 -26.34
CA LEU A 107 -9.15 -37.51 -27.30
C LEU A 107 -9.57 -36.12 -26.74
N ASN A 108 -9.75 -35.99 -25.45
CA ASN A 108 -10.21 -34.76 -24.80
C ASN A 108 -9.11 -33.97 -24.09
N SER A 109 -7.84 -34.34 -24.24
CA SER A 109 -6.70 -33.71 -23.57
C SER A 109 -6.87 -33.66 -22.05
N THR A 110 -7.55 -34.65 -21.49
CA THR A 110 -7.73 -34.80 -20.05
C THR A 110 -6.49 -35.41 -19.43
N ARG A 111 -6.05 -34.99 -18.28
CA ARG A 111 -4.85 -35.52 -17.63
C ARG A 111 -5.10 -36.89 -17.03
N TYR A 112 -6.11 -37.00 -16.15
CA TYR A 112 -6.50 -38.25 -15.50
C TYR A 112 -8.00 -38.48 -15.62
N ILE A 113 -8.37 -39.75 -15.80
CA ILE A 113 -9.74 -40.25 -15.71
C ILE A 113 -9.69 -41.53 -14.91
N TYR A 114 -10.42 -41.58 -13.81
CA TYR A 114 -10.45 -42.78 -12.96
C TYR A 114 -11.76 -42.91 -12.21
N THR A 115 -11.95 -44.06 -11.58
CA THR A 115 -13.06 -44.32 -10.67
C THR A 115 -12.55 -44.69 -9.29
N ALA A 116 -13.35 -44.31 -8.29
CA ALA A 116 -13.05 -44.54 -6.87
C ALA A 116 -14.26 -45.06 -6.13
N LYS A 117 -14.02 -45.90 -5.11
CA LYS A 117 -15.05 -46.36 -4.18
C LYS A 117 -14.55 -46.42 -2.75
N LYS A 118 -15.46 -46.65 -1.79
CA LYS A 118 -15.07 -47.00 -0.42
C LYS A 118 -14.80 -48.48 -0.32
N ASN A 119 -13.67 -48.87 0.27
CA ASN A 119 -13.37 -50.24 0.62
C ASN A 119 -14.14 -50.71 1.88
N GLU A 120 -13.94 -51.91 2.34
CA GLU A 120 -14.60 -52.49 3.54
C GLU A 120 -14.24 -51.74 4.82
N GLU A 121 -13.11 -51.04 4.85
CA GLU A 121 -12.67 -50.21 5.97
C GLU A 121 -13.25 -48.77 5.90
N GLY A 122 -14.00 -48.43 4.85
CA GLY A 122 -14.57 -47.11 4.60
C GLY A 122 -13.59 -46.08 4.01
N LYS A 123 -12.38 -46.52 3.61
CA LYS A 123 -11.38 -45.67 2.95
C LYS A 123 -11.61 -45.65 1.45
N LEU A 124 -11.29 -44.49 0.85
CA LEU A 124 -11.38 -44.32 -0.60
C LEU A 124 -10.21 -45.02 -1.31
N VAL A 125 -10.54 -45.81 -2.33
CA VAL A 125 -9.57 -46.55 -3.13
C VAL A 125 -9.89 -46.41 -4.63
N TYR A 126 -8.85 -46.49 -5.44
CA TYR A 126 -8.98 -46.56 -6.90
C TYR A 126 -9.68 -47.89 -7.32
N VAL A 127 -10.46 -47.83 -8.39
CA VAL A 127 -11.10 -48.98 -8.98
C VAL A 127 -10.56 -49.24 -10.39
N VAL A 128 -10.69 -48.26 -11.29
CA VAL A 128 -10.10 -48.32 -12.64
C VAL A 128 -9.41 -47.00 -12.91
N ASP A 129 -8.20 -47.06 -13.39
CA ASP A 129 -7.42 -45.93 -13.91
C ASP A 129 -7.39 -45.97 -15.44
N GLY A 130 -7.56 -44.81 -16.08
CA GLY A 130 -7.49 -44.62 -17.53
C GLY A 130 -6.12 -44.22 -18.04
N LEU A 131 -5.05 -44.35 -17.26
CA LEU A 131 -3.69 -44.17 -17.76
C LEU A 131 -3.20 -45.37 -18.54
N ASP A 132 -2.14 -45.16 -19.33
CA ASP A 132 -1.40 -46.29 -19.94
C ASP A 132 -0.82 -47.13 -18.79
N PRO A 133 -0.97 -48.48 -18.86
CA PRO A 133 -0.45 -49.37 -17.80
C PRO A 133 1.07 -49.28 -17.56
N ASN A 134 1.81 -48.67 -18.48
CA ASN A 134 3.25 -48.45 -18.34
C ASN A 134 3.59 -47.00 -17.89
N ALA A 135 2.60 -46.18 -17.57
CA ALA A 135 2.85 -44.86 -17.07
C ALA A 135 3.39 -44.93 -15.64
N ASP A 136 4.31 -44.02 -15.31
CA ASP A 136 4.95 -43.97 -13.97
C ASP A 136 3.98 -43.58 -12.84
N ASP A 137 2.87 -42.93 -13.17
CA ASP A 137 1.85 -42.42 -12.27
C ASP A 137 0.54 -43.21 -12.29
N VAL A 138 0.49 -44.37 -12.95
CA VAL A 138 -0.68 -45.25 -12.95
C VAL A 138 -1.03 -45.73 -11.54
N ARG A 139 -2.34 -45.77 -11.25
CA ARG A 139 -2.88 -46.29 -9.98
C ARG A 139 -3.55 -47.63 -10.19
N HIS A 140 -3.31 -48.51 -9.22
CA HIS A 140 -3.84 -49.88 -9.27
C HIS A 140 -5.14 -49.98 -8.46
N PRO A 141 -6.04 -50.92 -8.82
CA PRO A 141 -7.22 -51.23 -8.02
C PRO A 141 -6.83 -51.52 -6.57
N GLY A 142 -7.46 -50.83 -5.63
CA GLY A 142 -7.18 -50.96 -4.21
C GLY A 142 -6.16 -49.97 -3.66
N ASP A 143 -5.43 -49.24 -4.49
CA ASP A 143 -4.56 -48.13 -4.05
C ASP A 143 -5.39 -47.05 -3.36
N TYR A 144 -4.84 -46.42 -2.33
CA TYR A 144 -5.54 -45.35 -1.62
C TYR A 144 -5.53 -44.07 -2.43
N ILE A 145 -6.66 -43.34 -2.38
CA ILE A 145 -6.81 -42.01 -2.95
C ILE A 145 -5.97 -41.02 -2.15
N GLU A 146 -5.34 -40.08 -2.83
CA GLU A 146 -4.57 -38.96 -2.24
C GLU A 146 -5.45 -38.10 -1.35
N GLU A 147 -4.88 -37.62 -0.23
CA GLU A 147 -5.62 -36.90 0.80
C GLU A 147 -6.32 -35.63 0.28
N GLU A 148 -5.70 -34.93 -0.67
CA GLU A 148 -6.23 -33.71 -1.28
C GLU A 148 -7.48 -33.98 -2.13
N MET A 149 -7.68 -35.22 -2.64
CA MET A 149 -8.82 -35.60 -3.48
C MET A 149 -10.00 -36.13 -2.66
N VAL A 150 -9.74 -36.60 -1.44
CA VAL A 150 -10.76 -37.21 -0.56
C VAL A 150 -12.01 -36.35 -0.39
N PRO A 151 -11.92 -35.01 -0.13
CA PRO A 151 -13.12 -34.19 0.09
C PRO A 151 -14.03 -34.10 -1.15
N TYR A 152 -13.47 -34.13 -2.33
CA TYR A 152 -14.22 -34.07 -3.61
C TYR A 152 -14.93 -35.38 -3.90
N ILE A 153 -14.24 -36.51 -3.71
CA ILE A 153 -14.77 -37.84 -3.96
C ILE A 153 -15.83 -38.21 -2.92
N ASP A 154 -15.66 -37.91 -1.63
CA ASP A 154 -16.66 -38.14 -0.59
C ASP A 154 -17.98 -37.43 -0.88
N ARG A 155 -17.91 -36.17 -1.36
CA ARG A 155 -19.11 -35.43 -1.79
C ARG A 155 -19.75 -36.06 -3.01
N ALA A 156 -18.96 -36.54 -3.97
CA ALA A 156 -19.50 -37.21 -5.14
C ALA A 156 -20.21 -38.51 -4.76
N ILE A 157 -19.65 -39.33 -3.87
CA ILE A 157 -20.28 -40.54 -3.34
C ILE A 157 -21.55 -40.24 -2.56
N SER A 158 -21.66 -39.02 -1.95
CA SER A 158 -22.92 -38.58 -1.30
C SER A 158 -24.00 -38.12 -2.29
N GLY A 159 -23.70 -38.05 -3.58
CA GLY A 159 -24.66 -37.80 -4.67
C GLY A 159 -24.55 -36.42 -5.32
N GLU A 160 -23.52 -35.64 -4.99
CA GLU A 160 -23.29 -34.36 -5.61
C GLU A 160 -22.40 -34.48 -6.87
N LYS A 161 -22.62 -33.63 -7.86
CA LYS A 161 -21.59 -33.31 -8.86
C LYS A 161 -20.67 -32.27 -8.27
N VAL A 162 -19.40 -32.58 -8.19
CA VAL A 162 -18.40 -31.73 -7.49
C VAL A 162 -17.37 -31.23 -8.48
N TYR A 163 -17.09 -29.92 -8.42
CA TYR A 163 -16.05 -29.27 -9.20
C TYR A 163 -15.15 -28.49 -8.25
N SER A 164 -13.84 -28.50 -8.50
CA SER A 164 -12.95 -27.61 -7.77
C SER A 164 -13.21 -26.16 -8.16
N GLN A 165 -13.25 -25.29 -7.17
CA GLN A 165 -13.45 -23.84 -7.36
C GLN A 165 -12.13 -23.11 -7.57
N ASP A 166 -11.03 -23.77 -7.19
CA ASP A 166 -9.65 -23.28 -7.27
C ASP A 166 -8.76 -24.38 -7.86
N ILE A 167 -7.54 -23.99 -8.22
CA ILE A 167 -6.50 -24.93 -8.63
C ILE A 167 -6.09 -25.76 -7.41
N ILE A 168 -6.10 -27.08 -7.57
CA ILE A 168 -5.60 -28.02 -6.55
C ILE A 168 -4.14 -28.32 -6.88
N ASP A 169 -3.24 -27.99 -5.96
CA ASP A 169 -1.82 -28.32 -6.08
C ASP A 169 -1.59 -29.73 -5.53
N THR A 170 -1.20 -30.64 -6.41
CA THR A 170 -0.95 -32.05 -6.08
C THR A 170 0.51 -32.40 -6.27
N THR A 171 0.94 -33.55 -5.76
CA THR A 171 2.29 -34.09 -6.01
C THR A 171 2.59 -34.28 -7.51
N TRP A 172 1.55 -34.37 -8.34
CA TRP A 172 1.63 -34.55 -9.79
C TRP A 172 1.52 -33.24 -10.58
N GLY A 173 1.37 -32.10 -9.87
CA GLY A 173 1.20 -30.76 -10.41
C GLY A 173 -0.20 -30.20 -10.20
N PRO A 174 -0.43 -28.94 -10.64
CA PRO A 174 -1.71 -28.24 -10.45
C PRO A 174 -2.79 -28.82 -11.37
N ILE A 175 -3.95 -29.10 -10.79
CA ILE A 175 -5.09 -29.68 -11.48
C ILE A 175 -6.40 -28.94 -11.18
N PHE A 176 -7.35 -29.05 -12.10
CA PHE A 176 -8.78 -28.92 -11.87
C PHE A 176 -9.36 -30.32 -11.74
N THR A 177 -10.28 -30.56 -10.79
CA THR A 177 -10.98 -31.84 -10.66
C THR A 177 -12.49 -31.67 -10.74
N ALA A 178 -13.11 -32.68 -11.40
CA ALA A 178 -14.55 -32.86 -11.42
C ALA A 178 -14.87 -34.29 -11.03
N CYS A 179 -15.73 -34.48 -10.02
CA CYS A 179 -16.13 -35.78 -9.52
C CYS A 179 -17.66 -35.95 -9.65
N TYR A 180 -18.06 -37.05 -10.19
CA TYR A 180 -19.46 -37.41 -10.47
C TYR A 180 -19.85 -38.70 -9.76
N PRO A 181 -21.10 -38.78 -9.20
CA PRO A 181 -21.58 -40.00 -8.59
C PRO A 181 -21.76 -41.12 -9.67
N VAL A 182 -21.24 -42.30 -9.42
CA VAL A 182 -21.52 -43.50 -10.22
C VAL A 182 -22.65 -44.29 -9.58
N ARG A 183 -23.69 -44.58 -10.35
CA ARG A 183 -24.87 -45.29 -9.87
C ARG A 183 -24.88 -46.77 -10.29
N ALA A 184 -25.57 -47.56 -9.52
CA ALA A 184 -25.57 -49.04 -9.69
C ALA A 184 -26.10 -49.51 -11.03
N ASN A 185 -27.03 -48.80 -11.64
CA ASN A 185 -27.64 -49.16 -12.91
C ASN A 185 -27.12 -48.32 -14.07
N HIS A 186 -26.99 -48.90 -15.24
CA HIS A 186 -26.57 -48.21 -16.45
C HIS A 186 -27.51 -47.08 -16.91
N ASP A 187 -28.74 -47.04 -16.43
CA ASP A 187 -29.71 -46.00 -16.72
C ASP A 187 -29.58 -44.75 -15.80
N GLY A 188 -28.53 -44.70 -14.98
CA GLY A 188 -28.31 -43.61 -14.03
C GLY A 188 -29.20 -43.67 -12.79
N THR A 189 -29.87 -44.82 -12.53
CA THR A 189 -30.69 -45.06 -11.34
C THR A 189 -30.00 -45.98 -10.33
N GLY A 190 -30.61 -46.15 -9.15
CA GLY A 190 -30.08 -47.02 -8.10
C GLY A 190 -29.18 -46.31 -7.11
N GLU A 191 -28.61 -47.10 -6.20
CA GLU A 191 -27.67 -46.61 -5.18
C GLU A 191 -26.39 -46.05 -5.78
N ILE A 192 -25.72 -45.18 -5.09
CA ILE A 192 -24.39 -44.66 -5.48
C ILE A 192 -23.36 -45.69 -5.02
N ILE A 193 -22.55 -46.16 -5.93
CA ILE A 193 -21.55 -47.22 -5.73
C ILE A 193 -20.10 -46.71 -5.72
N GLY A 194 -19.88 -45.46 -6.17
CA GLY A 194 -18.58 -44.84 -6.24
C GLY A 194 -18.62 -43.47 -6.88
N ALA A 195 -17.48 -43.01 -7.29
CA ALA A 195 -17.29 -41.75 -8.02
C ALA A 195 -16.48 -41.95 -9.29
N PHE A 196 -16.80 -41.18 -10.31
CA PHE A 196 -16.03 -41.03 -11.53
C PHE A 196 -15.34 -39.66 -11.48
N CYS A 197 -14.03 -39.65 -11.61
CA CYS A 197 -13.22 -38.44 -11.47
C CYS A 197 -12.50 -38.09 -12.77
N ILE A 198 -12.47 -36.83 -13.08
CA ILE A 198 -11.80 -36.24 -14.24
C ILE A 198 -10.89 -35.16 -13.75
N GLU A 199 -9.63 -35.22 -14.11
CA GLU A 199 -8.66 -34.19 -13.74
C GLU A 199 -8.04 -33.58 -14.99
N MET A 200 -7.97 -32.26 -15.01
CA MET A 200 -7.40 -31.48 -16.11
C MET A 200 -6.17 -30.72 -15.64
N ASP A 201 -5.20 -30.61 -16.53
CA ASP A 201 -3.95 -29.92 -16.25
C ASP A 201 -4.19 -28.39 -16.17
N MET A 202 -3.81 -27.82 -15.06
CA MET A 202 -3.90 -26.38 -14.80
C MET A 202 -2.53 -25.68 -14.75
N GLN A 203 -1.47 -26.32 -15.28
CA GLN A 203 -0.11 -25.79 -15.24
C GLN A 203 -0.01 -24.38 -15.83
N SER A 204 -0.70 -24.13 -16.95
CA SER A 204 -0.70 -22.81 -17.59
C SER A 204 -1.41 -21.76 -16.75
N ALA A 205 -2.55 -22.09 -16.15
CA ALA A 205 -3.30 -21.20 -15.28
C ALA A 205 -2.55 -20.93 -13.96
N TYR A 206 -1.95 -21.98 -13.40
CA TYR A 206 -1.12 -21.87 -12.20
C TYR A 206 0.09 -20.94 -12.43
N GLY A 207 0.80 -21.10 -13.54
CA GLY A 207 1.91 -20.22 -13.92
C GLY A 207 1.49 -18.77 -14.06
N MET A 208 0.31 -18.47 -14.64
CA MET A 208 -0.22 -17.13 -14.70
C MET A 208 -0.52 -16.54 -13.31
N VAL A 209 -1.08 -17.33 -12.38
CA VAL A 209 -1.34 -16.91 -11.01
C VAL A 209 -0.04 -16.62 -10.28
N GLU A 210 0.96 -17.49 -10.39
CA GLU A 210 2.27 -17.34 -9.75
C GLU A 210 3.00 -16.09 -10.27
N GLU A 211 3.08 -15.90 -11.58
CA GLU A 211 3.69 -14.71 -12.21
C GLU A 211 2.99 -13.43 -11.75
N THR A 212 1.65 -13.44 -11.67
CA THR A 212 0.87 -12.29 -11.19
C THR A 212 1.16 -11.98 -9.74
N ASN A 213 1.31 -12.99 -8.89
CA ASN A 213 1.68 -12.80 -7.49
C ASN A 213 3.06 -12.13 -7.37
N HIS A 214 4.05 -12.56 -8.15
CA HIS A 214 5.36 -11.92 -8.18
C HIS A 214 5.29 -10.46 -8.62
N ILE A 215 4.57 -10.16 -9.71
CA ILE A 215 4.37 -8.80 -10.19
C ILE A 215 3.67 -7.95 -9.12
N SER A 216 2.64 -8.49 -8.47
CA SER A 216 1.90 -7.82 -7.40
C SER A 216 2.79 -7.45 -6.20
N ILE A 217 3.66 -8.35 -5.78
CA ILE A 217 4.63 -8.12 -4.71
C ILE A 217 5.61 -7.00 -5.11
N ILE A 218 6.14 -7.06 -6.33
CA ILE A 218 7.06 -6.03 -6.84
C ILE A 218 6.37 -4.66 -6.89
N CYS A 219 5.14 -4.59 -7.43
CA CYS A 219 4.36 -3.35 -7.46
C CYS A 219 4.09 -2.80 -6.05
N GLY A 220 3.77 -3.67 -5.08
CA GLY A 220 3.57 -3.30 -3.68
C GLY A 220 4.84 -2.74 -3.04
N LEU A 221 5.99 -3.35 -3.28
CA LEU A 221 7.29 -2.87 -2.80
C LEU A 221 7.66 -1.51 -3.40
N VAL A 222 7.44 -1.33 -4.71
CA VAL A 222 7.68 -0.04 -5.40
C VAL A 222 6.76 1.04 -4.84
N ALA A 223 5.46 0.78 -4.68
CA ALA A 223 4.51 1.72 -4.11
C ALA A 223 4.88 2.09 -2.66
N GLY A 224 5.28 1.12 -1.85
CA GLY A 224 5.77 1.34 -0.48
C GLY A 224 7.03 2.21 -0.43
N ALA A 225 8.01 1.95 -1.30
CA ALA A 225 9.22 2.74 -1.41
C ALA A 225 8.92 4.20 -1.82
N VAL A 226 8.00 4.41 -2.77
CA VAL A 226 7.55 5.74 -3.20
C VAL A 226 6.89 6.50 -2.05
N LEU A 227 5.99 5.86 -1.29
CA LEU A 227 5.37 6.47 -0.11
C LEU A 227 6.40 6.86 0.95
N LEU A 228 7.37 6.01 1.20
CA LEU A 228 8.46 6.28 2.14
C LEU A 228 9.28 7.50 1.69
N LEU A 229 9.61 7.61 0.41
CA LEU A 229 10.31 8.77 -0.16
C LEU A 229 9.48 10.07 -0.01
N ILE A 230 8.15 10.01 -0.20
CA ILE A 230 7.25 11.14 0.03
C ILE A 230 7.31 11.56 1.50
N CYS A 231 7.22 10.62 2.43
CA CYS A 231 7.29 10.88 3.86
C CYS A 231 8.63 11.51 4.28
N LEU A 232 9.73 10.97 3.80
CA LEU A 232 11.08 11.50 4.07
C LEU A 232 11.25 12.91 3.50
N TYR A 233 10.80 13.13 2.27
CA TYR A 233 10.87 14.44 1.63
C TYR A 233 10.02 15.49 2.34
N THR A 234 8.78 15.16 2.70
CA THR A 234 7.90 16.08 3.46
C THR A 234 8.46 16.38 4.84
N TYR A 235 9.01 15.38 5.53
CA TYR A 235 9.70 15.56 6.80
C TYR A 235 10.92 16.49 6.66
N TYR A 236 11.75 16.29 5.65
CA TYR A 236 12.90 17.16 5.36
C TYR A 236 12.48 18.62 5.12
N VAL A 237 11.46 18.83 4.27
CA VAL A 237 10.93 20.18 3.99
C VAL A 237 10.38 20.84 5.25
N TYR A 238 9.65 20.09 6.09
CA TYR A 238 9.13 20.56 7.37
C TYR A 238 10.25 20.98 8.31
N GLN A 239 11.28 20.19 8.51
CA GLN A 239 12.42 20.51 9.38
C GLN A 239 13.17 21.76 8.88
N LYS A 240 13.38 21.87 7.58
CA LYS A 240 14.03 23.04 6.98
C LYS A 240 13.21 24.32 7.18
N SER A 241 11.89 24.25 6.98
CA SER A 241 10.98 25.38 7.19
C SER A 241 10.98 25.83 8.66
N LYS A 242 10.95 24.89 9.60
CA LYS A 242 11.01 25.17 11.04
C LYS A 242 12.32 25.84 11.46
N ALA A 243 13.44 25.38 10.91
CA ALA A 243 14.75 25.98 11.18
C ALA A 243 14.84 27.43 10.64
N GLU A 244 14.31 27.68 9.44
CA GLU A 244 14.25 29.03 8.86
C GLU A 244 13.35 29.96 9.69
N GLU A 245 12.21 29.50 10.18
CA GLU A 245 11.30 30.27 11.06
C GLU A 245 11.95 30.60 12.39
N GLN A 246 12.64 29.67 13.02
CA GLN A 246 13.37 29.93 14.27
C GLN A 246 14.46 31.00 14.07
N LYS A 247 15.21 30.90 12.98
CA LYS A 247 16.26 31.89 12.64
C LYS A 247 15.68 33.28 12.42
N GLN A 248 14.55 33.41 11.72
CA GLN A 248 13.84 34.67 11.53
C GLN A 248 13.35 35.25 12.86
N LYS A 249 12.77 34.43 13.72
CA LYS A 249 12.29 34.81 15.04
C LYS A 249 13.43 35.36 15.91
N GLN A 250 14.58 34.70 15.88
CA GLN A 250 15.76 35.14 16.63
C GLN A 250 16.30 36.49 16.12
N LEU A 251 16.38 36.69 14.79
CA LEU A 251 16.77 37.96 14.19
C LEU A 251 15.82 39.10 14.56
N LEU A 252 14.50 38.83 14.57
CA LEU A 252 13.50 39.82 14.97
C LEU A 252 13.61 40.16 16.46
N MET A 253 13.88 39.20 17.33
CA MET A 253 14.09 39.45 18.76
C MET A 253 15.33 40.31 18.99
N THR A 254 16.46 40.00 18.37
CA THR A 254 17.69 40.80 18.49
C THR A 254 17.48 42.24 18.00
N ALA A 255 16.82 42.42 16.85
CA ALA A 255 16.51 43.74 16.32
C ALA A 255 15.55 44.57 17.24
N ALA A 256 14.60 43.87 17.87
CA ALA A 256 13.70 44.52 18.84
C ALA A 256 14.44 44.95 20.12
N GLU A 257 15.36 44.11 20.63
CA GLU A 257 16.21 44.45 21.79
C GLU A 257 17.11 45.64 21.51
N GLU A 258 17.77 45.67 20.33
CA GLU A 258 18.59 46.82 19.91
C GLU A 258 17.77 48.09 19.76
N ALA A 259 16.57 48.04 19.22
CA ALA A 259 15.67 49.17 19.09
C ALA A 259 15.19 49.70 20.46
N ASP A 260 14.89 48.78 21.41
CA ASP A 260 14.49 49.17 22.77
C ASP A 260 15.66 49.81 23.54
N ALA A 261 16.86 49.24 23.41
CA ALA A 261 18.07 49.83 24.00
C ALA A 261 18.35 51.22 23.43
N ALA A 262 18.25 51.42 22.12
CA ALA A 262 18.40 52.71 21.49
C ALA A 262 17.35 53.75 21.94
N ASN A 263 16.08 53.33 22.10
CA ASN A 263 15.01 54.20 22.61
C ASN A 263 15.22 54.57 24.08
N LYS A 264 15.67 53.65 24.92
CA LYS A 264 16.02 53.92 26.32
C LYS A 264 17.17 54.93 26.41
N ALA A 265 18.23 54.73 25.63
CA ALA A 265 19.37 55.65 25.55
C ALA A 265 18.92 57.05 25.08
N LYS A 266 18.07 57.13 24.05
CA LYS A 266 17.50 58.44 23.58
C LYS A 266 16.67 59.11 24.63
N SER A 267 15.84 58.40 25.37
CA SER A 267 15.00 58.94 26.42
C SER A 267 15.83 59.42 27.58
N ALA A 268 16.84 58.71 28.04
CA ALA A 268 17.78 59.12 29.07
C ALA A 268 18.55 60.37 28.65
N PHE A 269 19.02 60.44 27.41
CA PHE A 269 19.70 61.57 26.84
C PHE A 269 18.81 62.87 26.86
N LEU A 270 17.55 62.74 26.40
CA LEU A 270 16.59 63.84 26.40
C LEU A 270 16.26 64.31 27.79
N LEU A 271 16.15 63.43 28.79
CA LEU A 271 15.94 63.82 30.21
C LEU A 271 17.13 64.54 30.78
N SER A 272 18.37 64.06 30.51
CA SER A 272 19.59 64.71 30.94
C SER A 272 19.70 66.14 30.36
N ILE A 273 19.56 66.29 29.04
CA ILE A 273 19.60 67.62 28.39
C ILE A 273 18.52 68.57 28.95
N SER A 274 17.29 68.02 29.14
CA SER A 274 16.21 68.88 29.73
C SER A 274 16.56 69.42 31.11
N HIS A 275 17.20 68.53 31.92
CA HIS A 275 17.68 68.95 33.23
C HIS A 275 18.81 69.96 33.12
N ASP A 276 19.80 69.72 32.28
CA ASP A 276 21.01 70.54 32.12
C ASP A 276 20.70 71.94 31.52
N ILE A 277 19.65 72.01 30.65
CA ILE A 277 19.12 73.29 30.15
C ILE A 277 18.29 74.03 31.20
N ARG A 278 17.46 73.30 31.99
CA ARG A 278 16.54 73.95 32.96
C ARG A 278 17.29 74.67 34.08
N THR A 279 18.38 74.09 34.56
CA THR A 279 19.16 74.62 35.66
C THR A 279 19.72 76.02 35.36
N PRO A 280 20.49 76.28 34.29
CA PRO A 280 20.97 77.59 33.92
C PRO A 280 19.85 78.56 33.52
N MET A 281 18.77 78.05 32.83
CA MET A 281 17.60 78.89 32.53
C MET A 281 16.92 79.44 33.80
N ASN A 282 16.70 78.57 34.79
CA ASN A 282 16.12 79.04 36.09
C ASN A 282 17.03 80.03 36.81
N ALA A 283 18.35 79.87 36.74
CA ALA A 283 19.30 80.78 37.25
C ALA A 283 19.25 82.15 36.52
N ILE A 284 19.17 82.16 35.18
CA ILE A 284 18.99 83.37 34.37
C ILE A 284 17.71 84.11 34.80
N ILE A 285 16.55 83.37 34.82
CA ILE A 285 15.28 83.98 35.23
C ILE A 285 15.33 84.49 36.66
N GLY A 286 15.89 83.71 37.56
CA GLY A 286 16.00 84.08 38.99
C GLY A 286 16.84 85.34 39.22
N PHE A 287 18.06 85.37 38.67
CA PHE A 287 18.94 86.55 38.81
C PHE A 287 18.46 87.75 38.05
N THR A 288 17.78 87.60 36.92
CA THR A 288 17.11 88.69 36.22
C THR A 288 16.01 89.28 37.06
N ASN A 289 15.16 88.48 37.70
CA ASN A 289 14.13 88.94 38.63
C ASN A 289 14.74 89.68 39.86
N ILE A 290 15.84 89.21 40.42
CA ILE A 290 16.55 89.86 41.53
C ILE A 290 17.07 91.16 41.05
N ALA A 291 17.75 91.24 39.91
CA ALA A 291 18.29 92.51 39.36
C ALA A 291 17.20 93.63 39.19
N LEU A 292 15.98 93.21 38.74
CA LEU A 292 14.85 94.14 38.53
C LEU A 292 14.31 94.75 39.82
N HIS A 293 14.58 94.19 40.99
CA HIS A 293 14.08 94.65 42.30
C HIS A 293 15.20 95.26 43.20
N GLN A 294 16.45 95.33 42.71
CA GLN A 294 17.58 95.90 43.41
C GLN A 294 17.67 97.38 43.17
N ASN A 295 18.06 98.20 44.26
CA ASN A 295 18.11 99.64 44.20
C ASN A 295 19.53 100.22 44.08
N THR A 296 20.55 99.36 44.15
CA THR A 296 21.95 99.82 43.99
C THR A 296 22.55 99.30 42.67
N VAL A 297 23.36 100.18 42.02
CA VAL A 297 24.03 99.83 40.76
C VAL A 297 24.99 98.64 40.93
N SER A 298 25.64 98.50 42.08
CA SER A 298 26.57 97.45 42.40
C SER A 298 25.89 96.08 42.47
N ASP A 299 24.71 95.99 43.14
CA ASP A 299 23.97 94.74 43.29
C ASP A 299 23.33 94.27 41.93
N ILE A 300 22.84 95.26 41.17
CA ILE A 300 22.34 95.01 39.82
C ILE A 300 23.46 94.37 38.93
N HIS A 301 24.68 94.99 39.03
CA HIS A 301 25.82 94.45 38.22
C HIS A 301 26.21 93.07 38.65
N ALA A 302 26.26 92.75 39.94
CA ALA A 302 26.56 91.41 40.44
C ALA A 302 25.51 90.33 39.99
N SER A 303 24.23 90.71 39.91
CA SER A 303 23.16 89.86 39.45
C SER A 303 23.26 89.61 37.92
N LEU A 304 23.59 90.65 37.15
CA LEU A 304 23.81 90.56 35.70
C LEU A 304 25.04 89.70 35.35
N GLU A 305 26.12 89.75 36.12
CA GLU A 305 27.27 88.86 35.98
C GLU A 305 26.87 87.39 36.11
N LYS A 306 26.00 87.05 37.08
CA LYS A 306 25.48 85.65 37.23
C LYS A 306 24.57 85.28 36.11
N VAL A 307 23.76 86.13 35.52
CA VAL A 307 22.97 85.94 34.33
C VAL A 307 23.90 85.61 33.15
N GLN A 308 24.95 86.38 32.96
CA GLN A 308 25.92 86.20 31.90
C GLN A 308 26.68 84.87 32.06
N GLN A 309 27.10 84.50 33.26
CA GLN A 309 27.75 83.26 33.56
C GLN A 309 26.84 82.06 33.24
N SER A 310 25.56 82.08 33.66
CA SER A 310 24.59 81.06 33.39
C SER A 310 24.22 80.95 31.89
N SER A 311 24.17 82.05 31.16
CA SER A 311 23.98 82.11 29.73
C SER A 311 25.16 81.49 28.94
N ASN A 312 26.38 81.79 29.35
CA ASN A 312 27.59 81.21 28.77
C ASN A 312 27.65 79.72 29.05
N HIS A 313 27.23 79.25 30.21
CA HIS A 313 27.12 77.88 30.55
C HIS A 313 26.08 77.13 29.62
N LEU A 314 24.92 77.78 29.42
CA LEU A 314 23.87 77.29 28.56
C LEU A 314 24.34 77.14 27.06
N LEU A 315 25.15 78.07 26.59
CA LEU A 315 25.73 78.05 25.25
C LEU A 315 26.84 77.03 25.08
N SER A 316 27.42 76.52 26.15
CA SER A 316 28.46 75.48 26.15
C SER A 316 27.91 74.05 26.23
N LEU A 317 26.61 73.89 26.49
CA LEU A 317 25.90 72.58 26.47
C LEU A 317 25.52 72.21 25.05
#